data_8b979485d213b0f82e9911b7a21aef55
#
_entry.id   8b979485d213b0f82e9911b7a21aef55
#
_cell.length_a   1.000
_cell.length_b   1.000
_cell.length_c   1.000
_cell.angle_alpha   90.00
_cell.angle_beta   90.00
_cell.angle_gamma   90.00
#
_symmetry.space_group_name_H-M   'P 1'
#
loop_
_entity.id
_entity.type
_entity.pdbx_description
1 polymer ?
#
loop_
_entity_poly.entity_id
_entity_poly.type
_entity_poly.pdbx_seq_one_letter_code
_entity_poly.pdbx_strand_id
1 'polypeptide(L)'
;MKLVRQESGQALVEYALTALIFFTMLMFILDGGRILWNYVTVAEAARVGARYGITHGAKSTAPVRPGNYTALRQTIIDKVTGLEPADLTVTATWTPDNQPGSKITVDVAYTVRPVTSLFWPGQTLTLRAQSTMVIQN
;
A
#
# COMPACT_ATOMS: atom_id res chain seq x y z
N MET A 1 19.12 58.06 11.35
CA MET A 1 18.61 57.42 10.12
C MET A 1 19.21 56.04 9.93
N LYS A 2 18.95 55.08 10.83
CA LYS A 2 19.50 53.70 10.75
C LYS A 2 18.60 52.58 11.33
N LEU A 3 17.34 52.86 11.68
CA LEU A 3 16.47 51.85 12.30
C LEU A 3 15.59 51.09 11.32
N VAL A 4 15.41 51.54 10.07
CA VAL A 4 14.52 50.92 9.08
C VAL A 4 15.09 49.60 8.52
N ARG A 5 16.39 49.37 8.65
CA ARG A 5 17.07 48.18 8.09
C ARG A 5 17.00 46.91 8.96
N GLN A 6 16.70 47.06 10.24
CA GLN A 6 16.52 45.94 11.19
C GLN A 6 15.12 45.28 11.09
N GLU A 7 14.09 46.07 10.87
CA GLU A 7 12.71 45.58 10.77
C GLU A 7 12.48 44.71 9.53
N SER A 8 13.12 45.06 8.40
CA SER A 8 13.04 44.24 7.18
C SER A 8 13.73 42.86 7.32
N GLY A 9 14.80 42.76 8.10
CA GLY A 9 15.49 41.52 8.40
C GLY A 9 14.65 40.61 9.30
N GLN A 10 14.00 41.15 10.31
CA GLN A 10 13.13 40.41 11.23
C GLN A 10 11.90 39.87 10.49
N ALA A 11 11.25 40.65 9.63
CA ALA A 11 10.12 40.24 8.83
C ALA A 11 10.47 39.08 7.88
N LEU A 12 11.69 39.06 7.30
CA LEU A 12 12.16 37.98 6.46
C LEU A 12 12.34 36.67 7.24
N VAL A 13 12.86 36.73 8.47
CA VAL A 13 13.02 35.56 9.34
C VAL A 13 11.66 35.00 9.74
N GLU A 14 10.71 35.85 10.11
CA GLU A 14 9.35 35.44 10.46
C GLU A 14 8.63 34.77 9.27
N TYR A 15 8.75 35.38 8.08
CA TYR A 15 8.22 34.79 6.86
C TYR A 15 8.87 33.42 6.54
N ALA A 16 10.18 33.29 6.68
CA ALA A 16 10.89 32.05 6.45
C ALA A 16 10.47 30.93 7.42
N LEU A 17 10.27 31.23 8.70
CA LEU A 17 9.77 30.30 9.70
C LEU A 17 8.33 29.88 9.40
N THR A 18 7.47 30.83 9.06
CA THR A 18 6.08 30.55 8.69
C THR A 18 6.01 29.69 7.44
N ALA A 19 6.80 29.99 6.42
CA ALA A 19 6.90 29.20 5.19
C ALA A 19 7.40 27.78 5.48
N LEU A 20 8.39 27.61 6.35
CA LEU A 20 8.91 26.30 6.74
C LEU A 20 7.82 25.43 7.39
N ILE A 21 7.05 25.99 8.33
CA ILE A 21 5.94 25.30 9.00
C ILE A 21 4.87 24.93 7.97
N PHE A 22 4.50 25.88 7.10
CA PHE A 22 3.50 25.66 6.04
C PHE A 22 3.89 24.51 5.10
N PHE A 23 5.11 24.53 4.56
CA PHE A 23 5.58 23.46 3.65
C PHE A 23 5.72 22.13 4.36
N THR A 24 6.15 22.12 5.60
CA THR A 24 6.21 20.88 6.40
C THR A 24 4.81 20.28 6.57
N MET A 25 3.82 21.09 6.94
CA MET A 25 2.43 20.64 7.06
C MET A 25 1.87 20.15 5.72
N LEU A 26 2.18 20.83 4.62
CA LEU A 26 1.77 20.40 3.28
C LEU A 26 2.35 19.02 2.92
N MET A 27 3.62 18.77 3.23
CA MET A 27 4.26 17.46 3.02
C MET A 27 3.57 16.34 3.80
N PHE A 28 3.21 16.58 5.06
CA PHE A 28 2.46 15.60 5.86
C PHE A 28 1.08 15.29 5.28
N ILE A 29 0.38 16.30 4.75
CA ILE A 29 -0.93 16.10 4.09
C ILE A 29 -0.77 15.24 2.83
N LEU A 30 0.24 15.50 2.02
CA LEU A 30 0.52 14.73 0.79
C LEU A 30 0.89 13.28 1.12
N ASP A 31 1.75 13.05 2.11
CA ASP A 31 2.10 11.70 2.55
C ASP A 31 0.89 10.96 3.11
N GLY A 32 0.08 11.60 3.94
CA GLY A 32 -1.15 11.02 4.48
C GLY A 32 -2.13 10.60 3.40
N GLY A 33 -2.37 11.45 2.41
CA GLY A 33 -3.21 11.13 1.25
C GLY A 33 -2.68 9.95 0.45
N ARG A 34 -1.37 9.89 0.21
CA ARG A 34 -0.72 8.80 -0.50
C ARG A 34 -0.78 7.48 0.26
N ILE A 35 -0.56 7.51 1.58
CA ILE A 35 -0.66 6.33 2.45
C ILE A 35 -2.09 5.78 2.43
N LEU A 36 -3.09 6.65 2.55
CA LEU A 36 -4.50 6.25 2.51
C LEU A 36 -4.88 5.62 1.15
N TRP A 37 -4.45 6.23 0.06
CA TRP A 37 -4.64 5.66 -1.28
C TRP A 37 -4.03 4.27 -1.40
N ASN A 38 -2.76 4.11 -1.00
CA ASN A 38 -2.07 2.83 -1.04
C ASN A 38 -2.77 1.78 -0.17
N TYR A 39 -3.29 2.16 1.00
CA TYR A 39 -4.04 1.25 1.87
C TYR A 39 -5.32 0.73 1.21
N VAL A 40 -6.10 1.61 0.59
CA VAL A 40 -7.32 1.21 -0.14
C VAL A 40 -6.98 0.28 -1.30
N THR A 41 -5.90 0.59 -2.04
CA THR A 41 -5.44 -0.22 -3.17
C THR A 41 -4.97 -1.61 -2.71
N VAL A 42 -4.24 -1.71 -1.60
CA VAL A 42 -3.82 -3.00 -0.99
C VAL A 42 -5.03 -3.82 -0.52
N ALA A 43 -6.03 -3.17 0.07
CA ALA A 43 -7.27 -3.84 0.49
C ALA A 43 -8.05 -4.39 -0.72
N GLU A 44 -8.13 -3.65 -1.81
CA GLU A 44 -8.75 -4.13 -3.04
C GLU A 44 -7.95 -5.26 -3.69
N ALA A 45 -6.61 -5.18 -3.70
CA ALA A 45 -5.73 -6.23 -4.16
C ALA A 45 -5.98 -7.58 -3.46
N ALA A 46 -6.15 -7.56 -2.13
CA ALA A 46 -6.48 -8.76 -1.36
C ALA A 46 -7.84 -9.35 -1.76
N ARG A 47 -8.85 -8.51 -2.00
CA ARG A 47 -10.18 -8.95 -2.47
C ARG A 47 -10.13 -9.54 -3.87
N VAL A 48 -9.40 -8.91 -4.80
CA VAL A 48 -9.21 -9.42 -6.17
C VAL A 48 -8.52 -10.77 -6.13
N GLY A 49 -7.46 -10.92 -5.34
CA GLY A 49 -6.75 -12.18 -5.17
C GLY A 49 -7.65 -13.29 -4.61
N ALA A 50 -8.43 -13.00 -3.56
CA ALA A 50 -9.37 -13.95 -2.98
C ALA A 50 -10.46 -14.37 -3.99
N ARG A 51 -11.02 -13.42 -4.75
CA ARG A 51 -11.98 -13.71 -5.83
C ARG A 51 -11.39 -14.61 -6.90
N TYR A 52 -10.18 -14.35 -7.33
CA TYR A 52 -9.49 -15.22 -8.29
C TYR A 52 -9.31 -16.62 -7.71
N GLY A 53 -8.88 -16.71 -6.45
CA GLY A 53 -8.63 -17.97 -5.77
C GLY A 53 -9.86 -18.87 -5.62
N ILE A 54 -11.05 -18.30 -5.33
CA ILE A 54 -12.28 -19.10 -5.17
C ILE A 54 -12.79 -19.72 -6.47
N THR A 55 -12.46 -19.12 -7.62
CA THR A 55 -12.84 -19.63 -8.94
C THR A 55 -11.80 -20.58 -9.54
N HIS A 56 -10.59 -20.63 -8.97
CA HIS A 56 -9.47 -21.43 -9.43
C HIS A 56 -9.03 -22.44 -8.35
N GLY A 57 -10.00 -23.08 -7.68
CA GLY A 57 -9.76 -24.17 -6.74
C GLY A 57 -9.35 -25.47 -7.42
N ALA A 58 -9.30 -26.55 -6.67
CA ALA A 58 -8.79 -27.85 -7.13
C ALA A 58 -9.51 -28.45 -8.34
N LYS A 59 -10.79 -28.12 -8.53
CA LYS A 59 -11.63 -28.60 -9.64
C LYS A 59 -11.63 -27.69 -10.87
N SER A 60 -10.94 -26.56 -10.80
CA SER A 60 -10.80 -25.65 -11.94
C SER A 60 -9.91 -26.23 -13.04
N THR A 61 -10.10 -25.77 -14.27
CA THR A 61 -9.22 -26.12 -15.41
C THR A 61 -7.80 -25.56 -15.26
N ALA A 62 -7.63 -24.50 -14.45
CA ALA A 62 -6.34 -23.88 -14.15
C ALA A 62 -6.21 -23.64 -12.62
N PRO A 63 -6.01 -24.70 -11.84
CA PRO A 63 -6.06 -24.62 -10.40
C PRO A 63 -4.86 -23.84 -9.81
N VAL A 64 -5.15 -22.91 -8.91
CA VAL A 64 -4.15 -22.28 -8.05
C VAL A 64 -3.96 -23.18 -6.82
N ARG A 65 -2.71 -23.53 -6.51
CA ARG A 65 -2.40 -24.50 -5.44
C ARG A 65 -1.46 -23.92 -4.40
N PRO A 66 -1.48 -24.45 -3.16
CA PRO A 66 -0.43 -24.17 -2.19
C PRO A 66 0.96 -24.39 -2.82
N GLY A 67 1.84 -23.39 -2.68
CA GLY A 67 3.18 -23.41 -3.27
C GLY A 67 3.27 -22.99 -4.74
N ASN A 68 2.16 -22.93 -5.48
CA ASN A 68 2.14 -22.41 -6.86
C ASN A 68 0.91 -21.50 -7.09
N TYR A 69 1.04 -20.24 -6.73
CA TYR A 69 0.01 -19.21 -6.93
C TYR A 69 0.51 -18.02 -7.76
N THR A 70 1.43 -18.31 -8.69
CA THR A 70 2.01 -17.28 -9.58
C THR A 70 0.94 -16.56 -10.40
N ALA A 71 -0.05 -17.30 -10.93
CA ALA A 71 -1.15 -16.73 -11.71
C ALA A 71 -2.02 -15.78 -10.86
N LEU A 72 -2.31 -16.15 -9.60
CA LEU A 72 -3.01 -15.30 -8.64
C LEU A 72 -2.21 -14.03 -8.36
N ARG A 73 -0.91 -14.16 -8.10
CA ARG A 73 -0.02 -13.02 -7.87
C ARG A 73 0.01 -12.09 -9.09
N GLN A 74 0.11 -12.64 -10.30
CA GLN A 74 0.11 -11.84 -11.53
C GLN A 74 -1.21 -11.11 -11.72
N THR A 75 -2.35 -11.77 -11.49
CA THR A 75 -3.68 -11.14 -11.54
C THR A 75 -3.81 -9.97 -10.58
N ILE A 76 -3.23 -10.07 -9.38
CA ILE A 76 -3.18 -8.97 -8.41
C ILE A 76 -2.34 -7.83 -8.98
N ILE A 77 -1.12 -8.10 -9.46
CA ILE A 77 -0.19 -7.09 -9.99
C ILE A 77 -0.84 -6.34 -11.16
N ASP A 78 -1.50 -7.04 -12.07
CA ASP A 78 -2.14 -6.45 -13.25
C ASP A 78 -3.34 -5.54 -12.90
N LYS A 79 -3.97 -5.78 -11.75
CA LYS A 79 -5.14 -5.00 -11.27
C LYS A 79 -4.76 -3.86 -10.34
N VAL A 80 -3.59 -3.92 -9.73
CA VAL A 80 -3.12 -2.90 -8.78
C VAL A 80 -2.46 -1.77 -9.54
N THR A 81 -3.09 -0.59 -9.55
CA THR A 81 -2.56 0.59 -10.22
C THR A 81 -1.85 1.50 -9.22
N GLY A 82 -0.62 1.91 -9.57
CA GLY A 82 0.14 2.89 -8.79
C GLY A 82 0.94 2.34 -7.62
N LEU A 83 0.99 1.01 -7.44
CA LEU A 83 1.91 0.36 -6.51
C LEU A 83 3.08 -0.28 -7.27
N GLU A 84 4.28 -0.16 -6.70
CA GLU A 84 5.48 -0.81 -7.26
C GLU A 84 5.45 -2.32 -6.97
N PRO A 85 5.48 -3.20 -7.99
CA PRO A 85 5.41 -4.65 -7.79
C PRO A 85 6.56 -5.23 -6.95
N ALA A 86 7.70 -4.55 -6.91
CA ALA A 86 8.87 -4.96 -6.12
C ALA A 86 8.64 -4.81 -4.60
N ASP A 87 7.82 -3.83 -4.20
CA ASP A 87 7.47 -3.56 -2.80
C ASP A 87 6.18 -4.27 -2.37
N LEU A 88 5.57 -5.08 -3.28
CA LEU A 88 4.33 -5.81 -3.06
C LEU A 88 4.61 -7.28 -2.73
N THR A 89 4.18 -7.71 -1.55
CA THR A 89 4.25 -9.11 -1.11
C THR A 89 2.84 -9.69 -1.08
N VAL A 90 2.63 -10.81 -1.78
CA VAL A 90 1.36 -11.53 -1.82
C VAL A 90 1.57 -12.92 -1.23
N THR A 91 0.74 -13.32 -0.28
CA THR A 91 0.72 -14.65 0.32
C THR A 91 -0.69 -15.21 0.24
N ALA A 92 -0.82 -16.46 -0.19
CA ALA A 92 -2.09 -17.17 -0.22
C ALA A 92 -2.02 -18.43 0.62
N THR A 93 -3.02 -18.64 1.47
CA THR A 93 -3.14 -19.81 2.35
C THR A 93 -4.51 -20.47 2.18
N TRP A 94 -4.56 -21.79 2.28
CA TRP A 94 -5.78 -22.58 2.16
C TRP A 94 -6.05 -23.32 3.47
N THR A 95 -7.29 -23.39 3.87
CA THR A 95 -7.70 -24.04 5.12
C THR A 95 -9.03 -24.78 4.94
N PRO A 96 -9.11 -26.11 5.14
CA PRO A 96 -7.98 -27.02 5.40
C PRO A 96 -7.16 -27.35 4.14
N ASP A 97 -7.77 -27.28 2.94
CA ASP A 97 -7.19 -27.65 1.66
C ASP A 97 -7.70 -26.76 0.52
N ASN A 98 -7.43 -27.12 -0.74
CA ASN A 98 -7.88 -26.39 -1.93
C ASN A 98 -9.17 -26.94 -2.54
N GLN A 99 -9.98 -27.68 -1.78
CA GLN A 99 -11.23 -28.25 -2.27
C GLN A 99 -12.39 -27.25 -2.15
N PRO A 100 -13.47 -27.43 -2.93
CA PRO A 100 -14.70 -26.66 -2.76
C PRO A 100 -15.23 -26.78 -1.32
N GLY A 101 -15.61 -25.63 -0.74
CA GLY A 101 -16.03 -25.53 0.65
C GLY A 101 -14.90 -25.13 1.62
N SER A 102 -13.64 -25.31 1.24
CA SER A 102 -12.49 -24.81 1.99
C SER A 102 -12.33 -23.28 1.84
N LYS A 103 -11.51 -22.68 2.68
CA LYS A 103 -11.27 -21.23 2.66
C LYS A 103 -9.93 -20.92 2.04
N ILE A 104 -9.90 -19.93 1.17
CA ILE A 104 -8.67 -19.27 0.74
C ILE A 104 -8.55 -17.93 1.45
N THR A 105 -7.39 -17.66 2.00
CA THR A 105 -7.03 -16.38 2.61
C THR A 105 -5.88 -15.79 1.82
N VAL A 106 -6.08 -14.60 1.27
CA VAL A 106 -5.06 -13.84 0.56
C VAL A 106 -4.65 -12.66 1.42
N ASP A 107 -3.38 -12.61 1.76
CA ASP A 107 -2.73 -11.53 2.49
C ASP A 107 -1.84 -10.74 1.51
N VAL A 108 -2.04 -9.45 1.46
CA VAL A 108 -1.25 -8.54 0.63
C VAL A 108 -0.59 -7.51 1.54
N ALA A 109 0.72 -7.40 1.43
CA ALA A 109 1.52 -6.41 2.13
C ALA A 109 2.24 -5.51 1.13
N TYR A 110 2.29 -4.22 1.42
CA TYR A 110 2.97 -3.22 0.61
C TYR A 110 3.83 -2.30 1.46
N THR A 111 5.08 -2.11 1.09
CA THR A 111 6.01 -1.24 1.80
C THR A 111 6.00 0.15 1.19
N VAL A 112 5.48 1.12 1.95
CA VAL A 112 5.45 2.53 1.57
C VAL A 112 6.67 3.25 2.11
N ARG A 113 7.29 4.06 1.25
CA ARG A 113 8.33 5.03 1.64
C ARG A 113 7.72 6.42 1.59
N PRO A 114 7.45 7.06 2.72
CA PRO A 114 6.93 8.43 2.75
C PRO A 114 7.91 9.42 2.13
N VAL A 115 7.42 10.49 1.54
CA VAL A 115 8.29 11.59 1.02
C VAL A 115 9.03 12.27 2.17
N THR A 116 8.39 12.32 3.35
CA THR A 116 9.01 12.82 4.58
C THR A 116 10.23 11.98 5.03
N SER A 117 10.39 10.75 4.53
CA SER A 117 11.60 9.94 4.75
C SER A 117 12.88 10.56 4.18
N LEU A 118 12.75 11.57 3.29
CA LEU A 118 13.87 12.37 2.82
C LEU A 118 14.55 13.14 3.97
N PHE A 119 13.76 13.55 4.98
CA PHE A 119 14.23 14.23 6.18
C PHE A 119 14.57 13.27 7.32
N TRP A 120 13.98 12.06 7.30
CA TRP A 120 14.18 10.97 8.27
C TRP A 120 14.49 9.66 7.54
N PRO A 121 15.73 9.42 7.14
CA PRO A 121 16.11 8.21 6.41
C PRO A 121 15.77 6.92 7.16
N GLY A 122 15.31 5.90 6.41
CA GLY A 122 15.02 4.58 6.95
C GLY A 122 13.59 4.38 7.48
N GLN A 123 12.73 5.37 7.43
CA GLN A 123 11.31 5.21 7.80
C GLN A 123 10.55 4.55 6.65
N THR A 124 10.06 3.34 6.90
CA THR A 124 9.15 2.61 6.01
C THR A 124 7.89 2.23 6.76
N LEU A 125 6.76 2.24 6.07
CA LEU A 125 5.48 1.82 6.62
C LEU A 125 4.98 0.62 5.81
N THR A 126 4.70 -0.52 6.47
CA THR A 126 4.11 -1.68 5.81
C THR A 126 2.60 -1.65 6.00
N LEU A 127 1.89 -1.49 4.89
CA LEU A 127 0.43 -1.60 4.81
C LEU A 127 0.06 -3.06 4.55
N ARG A 128 -0.94 -3.59 5.27
CA ARG A 128 -1.40 -4.96 5.14
C ARG A 128 -2.90 -5.01 5.00
N ALA A 129 -3.38 -5.88 4.12
CA ALA A 129 -4.79 -6.22 4.03
C ALA A 129 -4.94 -7.71 3.74
N GLN A 130 -6.00 -8.30 4.30
CA GLN A 130 -6.31 -9.71 4.19
C GLN A 130 -7.75 -9.88 3.72
N SER A 131 -7.98 -10.84 2.83
CA SER A 131 -9.32 -11.23 2.41
C SER A 131 -9.45 -12.75 2.44
N THR A 132 -10.52 -13.24 3.08
CA THR A 132 -10.82 -14.67 3.20
C THR A 132 -12.15 -14.96 2.51
N MET A 133 -12.17 -15.95 1.61
CA MET A 133 -13.36 -16.37 0.89
C MET A 133 -13.43 -17.89 0.82
N VAL A 134 -14.65 -18.45 0.56
CA VAL A 134 -14.89 -19.88 0.42
C VAL A 134 -14.74 -20.29 -1.05
N ILE A 135 -13.98 -21.35 -1.29
CA ILE A 135 -13.70 -21.91 -2.63
C ILE A 135 -14.98 -22.52 -3.19
N GLN A 136 -15.28 -22.21 -4.45
CA GLN A 136 -16.50 -22.65 -5.14
C GLN A 136 -16.24 -23.80 -6.13
N ASN A 137 -15.02 -23.88 -6.68
CA ASN A 137 -14.62 -24.88 -7.71
C ASN A 137 -13.40 -25.68 -7.29
#